data_62db9c0ee570875bd458d9321facdd66
#
_entry.id   62db9c0ee570875bd458d9321facdd66
#
_cell.length_a   1.000
_cell.length_b   1.000
_cell.length_c   1.000
_cell.angle_alpha   90.00
_cell.angle_beta   90.00
_cell.angle_gamma   90.00
#
_symmetry.space_group_name_H-M   'P 1'
#
loop_
_entity.id
_entity.type
_entity.pdbx_description
1 polymer ?
#
loop_
_entity_poly.entity_id
_entity_poly.type
_entity_poly.pdbx_seq_one_letter_code
_entity_poly.pdbx_strand_id
1 'polypeptide(L)'
;MNIPSGLSEKEVIAMRQQYGANGITGKRQNKLWHLLIGVVAEPMFIILVIAAIIYFILGESAEGFIMLAALFFVAGISIYQENRSNNAVEALKQLTDSGAKVARSGKTIMVPTNDIVVNDIIFCEDGNIVPADAELLDAHDFSVNESMLTGESVPVFKATGNDPVMIFKGTLVATGSCIAKVTRVGVQTEIGKIGKSLAAIETSKTPLQIQISAFVLHMVIAGVIAFFIVWGVNYYTTGSILQGLLHGLTMAMSVLPEEIPVAFSTFLALGAFRLIKKNVIAR
;
A
#
# COMPACT_ATOMS: atom_id res chain seq x y z
N MET A 1 32.91 -9.27 25.00
CA MET A 1 32.59 -8.33 23.92
C MET A 1 32.06 -7.02 24.51
N ASN A 2 32.76 -5.90 24.27
CA ASN A 2 32.22 -4.60 24.65
C ASN A 2 31.08 -4.24 23.68
N ILE A 3 29.84 -4.40 24.11
CA ILE A 3 28.66 -3.97 23.32
C ILE A 3 28.72 -2.44 23.23
N PRO A 4 28.77 -1.86 22.02
CA PRO A 4 28.72 -0.41 21.87
C PRO A 4 27.46 0.12 22.55
N SER A 5 27.55 1.27 23.22
CA SER A 5 26.42 1.86 23.97
C SER A 5 25.18 2.16 23.10
N GLY A 6 25.35 2.25 21.77
CA GLY A 6 24.29 2.56 20.82
C GLY A 6 23.69 3.95 21.03
N LEU A 7 22.70 4.30 20.23
CA LEU A 7 22.04 5.59 20.27
C LEU A 7 21.10 5.74 21.48
N SER A 8 21.06 6.92 22.06
CA SER A 8 20.02 7.31 23.02
C SER A 8 18.69 7.58 22.31
N GLU A 9 17.58 7.60 23.04
CA GLU A 9 16.25 7.83 22.49
C GLU A 9 16.12 9.21 21.80
N LYS A 10 16.79 10.24 22.33
CA LYS A 10 16.84 11.58 21.71
C LYS A 10 17.58 11.57 20.37
N GLU A 11 18.70 10.84 20.30
CA GLU A 11 19.47 10.70 19.06
C GLU A 11 18.68 9.91 18.00
N VAL A 12 17.96 8.86 18.39
CA VAL A 12 17.08 8.11 17.50
C VAL A 12 16.02 9.02 16.85
N ILE A 13 15.39 9.90 17.63
CA ILE A 13 14.41 10.86 17.13
C ILE A 13 15.07 11.83 16.13
N ALA A 14 16.25 12.36 16.47
CA ALA A 14 16.98 13.27 15.62
C ALA A 14 17.41 12.61 14.28
N MET A 15 17.94 11.38 14.33
CA MET A 15 18.32 10.63 13.14
C MET A 15 17.09 10.31 12.27
N ARG A 16 15.96 9.97 12.89
CA ARG A 16 14.70 9.73 12.15
C ARG A 16 14.18 10.99 11.46
N GLN A 17 14.31 12.16 12.07
CA GLN A 17 13.92 13.43 11.44
C GLN A 17 14.84 13.80 10.27
N GLN A 18 16.13 13.51 10.39
CA GLN A 18 17.14 13.86 9.39
C GLN A 18 17.14 12.91 8.19
N TYR A 19 17.08 11.59 8.42
CA TYR A 19 17.25 10.56 7.37
C TYR A 19 15.96 9.82 7.01
N GLY A 20 14.89 10.00 7.79
CA GLY A 20 13.62 9.30 7.60
C GLY A 20 13.57 7.93 8.29
N ALA A 21 12.48 7.20 8.04
CA ALA A 21 12.27 5.83 8.51
C ALA A 21 12.88 4.82 7.52
N ASN A 22 13.19 3.62 7.99
CA ASN A 22 13.74 2.55 7.16
C ASN A 22 12.71 1.86 6.23
N GLY A 23 11.55 2.47 6.00
CA GLY A 23 10.55 2.00 5.04
C GLY A 23 10.93 2.34 3.60
N ILE A 24 10.67 1.45 2.67
CA ILE A 24 10.87 1.68 1.22
C ILE A 24 9.70 2.50 0.66
N THR A 25 8.54 2.48 1.31
CA THR A 25 7.35 3.23 0.90
C THR A 25 7.45 4.69 1.34
N GLY A 26 7.35 5.58 0.36
CA GLY A 26 7.39 7.04 0.55
C GLY A 26 6.34 7.55 1.54
N LYS A 27 6.48 8.85 1.89
CA LYS A 27 5.67 9.66 2.82
C LYS A 27 4.28 9.08 3.08
N ARG A 28 3.95 8.95 4.36
CA ARG A 28 2.58 8.81 4.88
C ARG A 28 1.72 9.93 4.30
N GLN A 29 1.19 9.73 3.09
CA GLN A 29 0.19 10.64 2.51
C GLN A 29 -1.02 10.63 3.46
N ASN A 30 -1.67 11.77 3.62
CA ASN A 30 -2.85 11.91 4.47
C ASN A 30 -3.91 10.88 4.08
N LYS A 31 -3.91 9.76 4.80
CA LYS A 31 -4.75 8.57 4.55
C LYS A 31 -6.23 8.96 4.38
N LEU A 32 -6.71 9.92 5.19
CA LEU A 32 -8.08 10.41 5.14
C LEU A 32 -8.40 11.16 3.83
N TRP A 33 -7.48 12.00 3.32
CA TRP A 33 -7.73 12.75 2.10
C TRP A 33 -7.79 11.84 0.86
N HIS A 34 -6.92 10.84 0.80
CA HIS A 34 -7.00 9.83 -0.27
C HIS A 34 -8.26 8.98 -0.22
N LEU A 35 -8.72 8.61 0.98
CA LEU A 35 -9.98 7.90 1.18
C LEU A 35 -11.18 8.74 0.70
N LEU A 36 -11.24 10.01 1.07
CA LEU A 36 -12.30 10.91 0.64
C LEU A 36 -12.33 11.11 -0.88
N ILE A 37 -11.16 11.31 -1.51
CA ILE A 37 -11.08 11.42 -2.97
C ILE A 37 -11.52 10.11 -3.64
N GLY A 38 -11.13 8.96 -3.09
CA GLY A 38 -11.55 7.64 -3.58
C GLY A 38 -13.07 7.49 -3.61
N VAL A 39 -13.74 7.81 -2.50
CA VAL A 39 -15.20 7.74 -2.40
C VAL A 39 -15.89 8.72 -3.35
N VAL A 40 -15.42 9.97 -3.43
CA VAL A 40 -16.02 10.99 -4.32
C VAL A 40 -15.81 10.64 -5.81
N ALA A 41 -14.75 9.92 -6.14
CA ALA A 41 -14.46 9.47 -7.50
C ALA A 41 -15.27 8.24 -7.93
N GLU A 42 -16.01 7.60 -7.02
CA GLU A 42 -16.88 6.47 -7.37
C GLU A 42 -18.03 6.95 -8.26
N PRO A 43 -18.30 6.28 -9.39
CA PRO A 43 -19.37 6.68 -10.33
C PRO A 43 -20.74 6.79 -9.67
N MET A 44 -21.06 5.87 -8.76
CA MET A 44 -22.32 5.88 -8.00
C MET A 44 -22.46 7.14 -7.14
N PHE A 45 -21.40 7.54 -6.45
CA PHE A 45 -21.41 8.74 -5.63
C PHE A 45 -21.70 9.99 -6.46
N ILE A 46 -21.08 10.10 -7.63
CA ILE A 46 -21.29 11.22 -8.57
C ILE A 46 -22.75 11.26 -9.05
N ILE A 47 -23.30 10.10 -9.42
CA ILE A 47 -24.69 10.00 -9.90
C ILE A 47 -25.68 10.37 -8.79
N LEU A 48 -25.46 9.91 -7.56
CA LEU A 48 -26.30 10.27 -6.41
C LEU A 48 -26.27 11.77 -6.12
N VAL A 49 -25.09 12.41 -6.21
CA VAL A 49 -24.96 13.87 -6.06
C VAL A 49 -25.76 14.59 -7.13
N ILE A 50 -25.62 14.17 -8.39
CA ILE A 50 -26.38 14.75 -9.51
C ILE A 50 -27.89 14.59 -9.28
N ALA A 51 -28.35 13.40 -8.89
CA ALA A 51 -29.76 13.14 -8.60
C ALA A 51 -30.28 14.02 -7.46
N ALA A 52 -29.53 14.16 -6.36
CA ALA A 52 -29.89 15.03 -5.24
C ALA A 52 -30.05 16.50 -5.68
N ILE A 53 -29.12 17.00 -6.49
CA ILE A 53 -29.18 18.37 -7.04
C ILE A 53 -30.42 18.54 -7.89
N ILE A 54 -30.76 17.58 -8.75
CA ILE A 54 -31.95 17.64 -9.60
C ILE A 54 -33.22 17.66 -8.77
N TYR A 55 -33.36 16.84 -7.74
CA TYR A 55 -34.50 16.85 -6.83
C TYR A 55 -34.69 18.19 -6.15
N PHE A 56 -33.62 18.84 -5.68
CA PHE A 56 -33.70 20.19 -5.13
C PHE A 56 -34.12 21.23 -6.16
N ILE A 57 -33.66 21.13 -7.40
CA ILE A 57 -34.09 22.05 -8.50
C ILE A 57 -35.59 21.87 -8.84
N LEU A 58 -36.09 20.62 -8.76
CA LEU A 58 -37.50 20.31 -8.97
C LEU A 58 -38.43 20.80 -7.84
N GLY A 59 -37.86 21.21 -6.70
CA GLY A 59 -38.61 21.57 -5.50
C GLY A 59 -39.02 20.38 -4.63
N GLU A 60 -38.62 19.16 -4.99
CA GLU A 60 -38.87 17.91 -4.27
C GLU A 60 -37.82 17.76 -3.15
N SER A 61 -37.91 18.64 -2.16
CA SER A 61 -36.87 18.74 -1.11
C SER A 61 -36.81 17.50 -0.22
N ALA A 62 -37.92 16.79 -0.02
CA ALA A 62 -37.93 15.55 0.78
C ALA A 62 -37.09 14.46 0.14
N GLU A 63 -37.27 14.24 -1.17
CA GLU A 63 -36.48 13.30 -1.96
C GLU A 63 -35.02 13.71 -2.03
N GLY A 64 -34.73 15.00 -2.18
CA GLY A 64 -33.38 15.55 -2.14
C GLY A 64 -32.66 15.23 -0.81
N PHE A 65 -33.35 15.40 0.32
CA PHE A 65 -32.80 15.04 1.64
C PHE A 65 -32.60 13.53 1.82
N ILE A 66 -33.53 12.71 1.29
CA ILE A 66 -33.37 11.24 1.28
C ILE A 66 -32.09 10.84 0.49
N MET A 67 -31.87 11.46 -0.68
CA MET A 67 -30.68 11.22 -1.48
C MET A 67 -29.40 11.65 -0.75
N LEU A 68 -29.40 12.80 -0.05
CA LEU A 68 -28.28 13.22 0.77
C LEU A 68 -28.02 12.23 1.93
N ALA A 69 -29.06 11.74 2.59
CA ALA A 69 -28.92 10.73 3.64
C ALA A 69 -28.33 9.43 3.08
N ALA A 70 -28.79 8.97 1.93
CA ALA A 70 -28.23 7.83 1.23
C ALA A 70 -26.75 8.03 0.88
N LEU A 71 -26.38 9.23 0.44
CA LEU A 71 -25.00 9.62 0.12
C LEU A 71 -24.07 9.50 1.34
N PHE A 72 -24.51 10.02 2.49
CA PHE A 72 -23.74 9.86 3.75
C PHE A 72 -23.63 8.40 4.18
N PHE A 73 -24.69 7.61 3.97
CA PHE A 73 -24.69 6.20 4.31
C PHE A 73 -23.74 5.40 3.44
N VAL A 74 -23.77 5.61 2.11
CA VAL A 74 -22.85 4.97 1.15
C VAL A 74 -21.41 5.39 1.45
N ALA A 75 -21.14 6.69 1.63
CA ALA A 75 -19.80 7.16 1.98
C ALA A 75 -19.28 6.52 3.27
N GLY A 76 -20.12 6.38 4.28
CA GLY A 76 -19.78 5.72 5.53
C GLY A 76 -19.39 4.24 5.35
N ILE A 77 -20.16 3.52 4.54
CA ILE A 77 -19.87 2.10 4.20
C ILE A 77 -18.57 2.01 3.41
N SER A 78 -18.37 2.84 2.37
CA SER A 78 -17.16 2.82 1.55
C SER A 78 -15.90 3.11 2.39
N ILE A 79 -15.94 4.13 3.26
CA ILE A 79 -14.84 4.44 4.19
C ILE A 79 -14.57 3.27 5.16
N TYR A 80 -15.63 2.64 5.68
CA TYR A 80 -15.50 1.50 6.58
C TYR A 80 -14.84 0.29 5.87
N GLN A 81 -15.30 -0.04 4.66
CA GLN A 81 -14.75 -1.14 3.85
C GLN A 81 -13.28 -0.91 3.49
N GLU A 82 -12.94 0.29 3.00
CA GLU A 82 -11.58 0.65 2.63
C GLU A 82 -10.64 0.60 3.84
N ASN A 83 -11.09 1.12 4.99
CA ASN A 83 -10.30 1.10 6.21
C ASN A 83 -10.07 -0.34 6.72
N ARG A 84 -11.06 -1.20 6.62
CA ARG A 84 -10.95 -2.63 6.95
C ARG A 84 -9.97 -3.35 6.02
N SER A 85 -10.03 -3.08 4.72
CA SER A 85 -9.12 -3.66 3.73
C SER A 85 -7.67 -3.23 3.99
N ASN A 86 -7.44 -1.94 4.22
CA ASN A 86 -6.11 -1.40 4.51
C ASN A 86 -5.52 -1.94 5.83
N ASN A 87 -6.34 -2.10 6.88
CA ASN A 87 -5.90 -2.67 8.15
C ASN A 87 -5.54 -4.16 8.01
N ALA A 88 -6.26 -4.91 7.19
CA ALA A 88 -5.91 -6.31 6.90
C ALA A 88 -4.55 -6.42 6.20
N VAL A 89 -4.27 -5.57 5.21
CA VAL A 89 -2.97 -5.51 4.53
C VAL A 89 -1.85 -5.09 5.49
N GLU A 90 -2.10 -4.13 6.37
CA GLU A 90 -1.11 -3.65 7.35
C GLU A 90 -0.79 -4.73 8.41
N ALA A 91 -1.80 -5.45 8.90
CA ALA A 91 -1.61 -6.59 9.80
C ALA A 91 -0.77 -7.71 9.15
N LEU A 92 -0.94 -7.94 7.84
CA LEU A 92 -0.13 -8.90 7.08
C LEU A 92 1.33 -8.47 6.99
N LYS A 93 1.60 -7.19 6.76
CA LYS A 93 2.97 -6.65 6.74
C LYS A 93 3.66 -6.81 8.09
N GLN A 94 2.94 -6.63 9.20
CA GLN A 94 3.49 -6.81 10.54
C GLN A 94 3.82 -8.27 10.87
N LEU A 95 3.08 -9.23 10.36
CA LEU A 95 3.36 -10.67 10.54
C LEU A 95 4.62 -11.12 9.77
N THR A 96 5.04 -10.37 8.77
CA THR A 96 6.22 -10.67 7.94
C THR A 96 7.47 -9.89 8.42
N ASP A 97 7.30 -8.87 9.27
CA ASP A 97 8.40 -8.10 9.84
C ASP A 97 8.93 -8.79 11.11
N SER A 98 10.01 -9.54 10.96
CA SER A 98 10.65 -10.26 12.07
C SER A 98 11.37 -9.37 13.08
N GLY A 99 11.37 -8.04 12.87
CA GLY A 99 12.13 -7.11 13.70
C GLY A 99 13.65 -7.29 13.57
N ALA A 100 14.39 -6.41 14.23
CA ALA A 100 15.85 -6.49 14.28
C ALA A 100 16.37 -6.22 15.69
N LYS A 101 17.43 -6.92 16.09
CA LYS A 101 18.16 -6.67 17.34
C LYS A 101 19.05 -5.44 17.16
N VAL A 102 18.90 -4.44 18.02
CA VAL A 102 19.71 -3.22 18.03
C VAL A 102 20.25 -2.92 19.42
N ALA A 103 21.43 -2.29 19.48
CA ALA A 103 21.92 -1.70 20.73
C ALA A 103 21.45 -0.26 20.83
N ARG A 104 20.72 0.09 21.90
CA ARG A 104 20.34 1.45 22.25
C ARG A 104 20.45 1.67 23.76
N SER A 105 21.03 2.81 24.16
CA SER A 105 21.23 3.17 25.56
C SER A 105 21.89 2.06 26.39
N GLY A 106 22.88 1.36 25.83
CA GLY A 106 23.59 0.28 26.49
C GLY A 106 22.82 -1.04 26.63
N LYS A 107 21.64 -1.17 26.00
CA LYS A 107 20.84 -2.40 26.03
C LYS A 107 20.58 -2.91 24.62
N THR A 108 20.54 -4.23 24.47
CA THR A 108 20.08 -4.86 23.24
C THR A 108 18.56 -5.03 23.29
N ILE A 109 17.88 -4.44 22.32
CA ILE A 109 16.41 -4.47 22.22
C ILE A 109 15.98 -4.91 20.82
N MET A 110 14.79 -5.51 20.71
CA MET A 110 14.16 -5.80 19.43
C MET A 110 13.34 -4.58 19.00
N VAL A 111 13.55 -4.12 17.77
CA VAL A 111 12.76 -3.04 17.17
C VAL A 111 12.20 -3.49 15.83
N PRO A 112 11.02 -2.98 15.41
CA PRO A 112 10.53 -3.19 14.05
C PRO A 112 11.56 -2.70 13.03
N THR A 113 11.72 -3.41 11.92
CA THR A 113 12.71 -3.06 10.88
C THR A 113 12.53 -1.62 10.37
N ASN A 114 11.28 -1.13 10.31
CA ASN A 114 10.98 0.25 9.92
C ASN A 114 11.45 1.32 10.91
N ASP A 115 11.73 0.93 12.16
CA ASP A 115 12.13 1.84 13.24
C ASP A 115 13.63 2.00 13.40
N ILE A 116 14.41 1.28 12.56
CA ILE A 116 15.86 1.42 12.48
C ILE A 116 16.20 2.78 11.89
N VAL A 117 17.24 3.40 12.44
CA VAL A 117 17.75 4.70 12.00
C VAL A 117 19.24 4.62 11.67
N VAL A 118 19.75 5.61 10.95
CA VAL A 118 21.19 5.75 10.68
C VAL A 118 21.94 5.86 12.01
N ASN A 119 23.13 5.24 12.08
CA ASN A 119 23.97 5.06 13.26
C ASN A 119 23.47 4.08 14.33
N ASP A 120 22.33 3.39 14.14
CA ASP A 120 21.99 2.24 14.99
C ASP A 120 23.07 1.14 14.87
N ILE A 121 23.31 0.44 15.97
CA ILE A 121 24.15 -0.77 15.97
C ILE A 121 23.21 -1.97 15.90
N ILE A 122 23.32 -2.73 14.84
CA ILE A 122 22.49 -3.92 14.57
C ILE A 122 23.29 -5.20 14.82
N PHE A 123 22.59 -6.24 15.24
CA PHE A 123 23.11 -7.59 15.39
C PHE A 123 22.42 -8.49 14.38
N CYS A 124 23.20 -9.15 13.52
CA CYS A 124 22.69 -10.12 12.57
C CYS A 124 23.29 -11.49 12.85
N GLU A 125 22.46 -12.51 12.86
CA GLU A 125 22.79 -13.90 13.12
C GLU A 125 22.29 -14.77 11.96
N ASP A 126 22.77 -15.99 11.89
CA ASP A 126 22.38 -16.99 10.91
C ASP A 126 20.86 -17.05 10.68
N GLY A 127 20.45 -17.05 9.43
CA GLY A 127 19.03 -17.01 9.01
C GLY A 127 18.34 -15.64 9.10
N ASN A 128 19.01 -14.61 9.63
CA ASN A 128 18.43 -13.26 9.66
C ASN A 128 18.53 -12.57 8.30
N ILE A 129 17.57 -11.70 8.01
CA ILE A 129 17.66 -10.76 6.89
C ILE A 129 18.28 -9.47 7.41
N VAL A 130 19.30 -8.97 6.72
CA VAL A 130 19.95 -7.69 7.04
C VAL A 130 18.92 -6.56 6.89
N PRO A 131 18.64 -5.78 7.97
CA PRO A 131 17.49 -4.88 7.99
C PRO A 131 17.74 -3.52 7.34
N ALA A 132 19.02 -3.10 7.20
CA ALA A 132 19.43 -1.82 6.62
C ALA A 132 20.84 -1.95 6.05
N ASP A 133 21.29 -1.01 5.20
CA ASP A 133 22.69 -0.99 4.78
C ASP A 133 23.55 -0.56 5.97
N ALA A 134 24.57 -1.34 6.25
CA ALA A 134 25.42 -1.14 7.42
C ALA A 134 26.89 -1.46 7.13
N GLU A 135 27.77 -0.84 7.90
CA GLU A 135 29.20 -1.09 7.92
C GLU A 135 29.50 -2.12 9.02
N LEU A 136 30.27 -3.14 8.68
CA LEU A 136 30.64 -4.22 9.57
C LEU A 136 31.62 -3.72 10.63
N LEU A 137 31.27 -3.87 11.91
CA LEU A 137 32.15 -3.52 13.04
C LEU A 137 32.87 -4.75 13.59
N ASP A 138 32.17 -5.89 13.63
CA ASP A 138 32.71 -7.17 14.10
C ASP A 138 32.01 -8.32 13.39
N ALA A 139 32.71 -9.43 13.16
CA ALA A 139 32.18 -10.58 12.43
C ALA A 139 32.85 -11.90 12.87
N HIS A 140 32.04 -12.94 13.03
CA HIS A 140 32.45 -14.29 13.34
C HIS A 140 31.91 -15.27 12.31
N ASP A 141 32.78 -15.86 11.49
CA ASP A 141 32.44 -16.80 10.41
C ASP A 141 31.26 -16.32 9.52
N PHE A 142 31.24 -15.02 9.29
CA PHE A 142 30.10 -14.33 8.74
C PHE A 142 30.07 -14.38 7.21
N SER A 143 28.99 -14.92 6.64
CA SER A 143 28.73 -14.86 5.22
C SER A 143 27.30 -14.45 4.92
N VAL A 144 27.10 -13.74 3.80
CA VAL A 144 25.81 -13.23 3.36
C VAL A 144 25.52 -13.65 1.92
N ASN A 145 24.28 -14.01 1.67
CA ASN A 145 23.78 -14.23 0.32
C ASN A 145 23.27 -12.90 -0.25
N GLU A 146 24.00 -12.36 -1.22
CA GLU A 146 23.72 -11.08 -1.87
C GLU A 146 23.00 -11.25 -3.22
N SER A 147 22.40 -12.41 -3.50
CA SER A 147 21.74 -12.71 -4.77
C SER A 147 20.66 -11.72 -5.18
N MET A 148 20.00 -11.08 -4.22
CA MET A 148 19.00 -10.04 -4.50
C MET A 148 19.61 -8.77 -5.13
N LEU A 149 20.91 -8.54 -4.95
CA LEU A 149 21.62 -7.36 -5.48
C LEU A 149 22.48 -7.71 -6.68
N THR A 150 23.21 -8.83 -6.61
CA THR A 150 24.21 -9.24 -7.62
C THR A 150 23.66 -10.25 -8.63
N GLY A 151 22.62 -11.00 -8.27
CA GLY A 151 22.12 -12.15 -9.03
C GLY A 151 22.92 -13.45 -8.78
N GLU A 152 24.01 -13.40 -8.02
CA GLU A 152 24.86 -14.56 -7.70
C GLU A 152 24.39 -15.27 -6.43
N SER A 153 24.15 -16.58 -6.50
CA SER A 153 23.58 -17.36 -5.40
C SER A 153 24.63 -17.83 -4.37
N VAL A 154 25.92 -17.64 -4.65
CA VAL A 154 27.00 -18.07 -3.74
C VAL A 154 27.14 -17.07 -2.60
N PRO A 155 27.11 -17.51 -1.34
CA PRO A 155 27.34 -16.61 -0.20
C PRO A 155 28.74 -15.98 -0.24
N VAL A 156 28.81 -14.70 0.08
CA VAL A 156 30.04 -13.93 0.16
C VAL A 156 30.49 -13.84 1.61
N PHE A 157 31.72 -14.31 1.89
CA PHE A 157 32.34 -14.12 3.20
C PHE A 157 32.71 -12.66 3.42
N LYS A 158 32.37 -12.15 4.60
CA LYS A 158 32.65 -10.78 5.02
C LYS A 158 33.40 -10.82 6.35
N ALA A 159 34.55 -10.19 6.37
CA ALA A 159 35.37 -10.07 7.59
C ALA A 159 35.80 -8.61 7.76
N THR A 160 35.95 -8.18 9.00
CA THR A 160 36.51 -6.86 9.32
C THR A 160 37.96 -6.77 8.88
N GLY A 161 38.31 -5.66 8.21
CA GLY A 161 39.63 -5.39 7.66
C GLY A 161 40.03 -3.91 7.80
N ASN A 162 41.08 -3.51 7.06
CA ASN A 162 41.52 -2.11 7.04
C ASN A 162 40.51 -1.19 6.28
N ASP A 163 39.78 -1.76 5.35
CA ASP A 163 38.74 -1.03 4.60
C ASP A 163 37.34 -1.33 5.15
N PRO A 164 36.38 -0.34 5.09
CA PRO A 164 35.02 -0.54 5.55
C PRO A 164 34.29 -1.59 4.70
N VAL A 165 33.83 -2.65 5.34
CA VAL A 165 33.07 -3.73 4.69
C VAL A 165 31.58 -3.49 4.88
N MET A 166 30.87 -3.43 3.77
CA MET A 166 29.42 -3.17 3.77
C MET A 166 28.60 -4.44 3.70
N ILE A 167 27.48 -4.43 4.44
CA ILE A 167 26.37 -5.37 4.31
C ILE A 167 25.13 -4.61 3.89
N PHE A 168 24.26 -5.25 3.12
CA PHE A 168 23.18 -4.57 2.42
C PHE A 168 21.81 -5.07 2.86
N LYS A 169 20.85 -4.16 2.94
CA LYS A 169 19.46 -4.46 3.26
C LYS A 169 18.89 -5.54 2.36
N GLY A 170 18.16 -6.49 2.95
CA GLY A 170 17.47 -7.56 2.23
C GLY A 170 18.32 -8.79 1.95
N THR A 171 19.64 -8.74 2.17
CA THR A 171 20.52 -9.91 2.05
C THR A 171 20.30 -10.88 3.20
N LEU A 172 20.43 -12.18 2.94
CA LEU A 172 20.24 -13.23 3.95
C LEU A 172 21.60 -13.61 4.56
N VAL A 173 21.69 -13.59 5.87
CA VAL A 173 22.86 -14.16 6.59
C VAL A 173 22.85 -15.67 6.39
N ALA A 174 23.86 -16.19 5.69
CA ALA A 174 23.99 -17.60 5.37
C ALA A 174 24.70 -18.38 6.48
N THR A 175 25.70 -17.77 7.13
CA THR A 175 26.41 -18.36 8.29
C THR A 175 26.93 -17.27 9.20
N GLY A 176 27.10 -17.62 10.48
CA GLY A 176 27.79 -16.81 11.46
C GLY A 176 26.99 -15.65 12.04
N SER A 177 27.72 -14.70 12.60
CA SER A 177 27.12 -13.53 13.24
C SER A 177 27.93 -12.27 13.03
N CYS A 178 27.30 -11.11 13.07
CA CYS A 178 27.99 -9.83 12.97
C CYS A 178 27.34 -8.74 13.83
N ILE A 179 28.17 -7.74 14.12
CA ILE A 179 27.78 -6.45 14.65
C ILE A 179 28.08 -5.41 13.58
N ALA A 180 27.08 -4.60 13.21
CA ALA A 180 27.26 -3.61 12.17
C ALA A 180 26.60 -2.29 12.53
N LYS A 181 27.14 -1.19 12.00
CA LYS A 181 26.62 0.17 12.18
C LYS A 181 25.83 0.59 10.95
N VAL A 182 24.57 0.96 11.13
CA VAL A 182 23.70 1.38 10.04
C VAL A 182 24.20 2.67 9.41
N THR A 183 24.41 2.65 8.10
CA THR A 183 24.90 3.79 7.31
C THR A 183 23.80 4.39 6.45
N ARG A 184 22.85 3.58 5.94
CA ARG A 184 21.75 4.03 5.08
C ARG A 184 20.47 3.29 5.42
N VAL A 185 19.33 3.99 5.31
CA VAL A 185 17.98 3.48 5.61
C VAL A 185 17.00 3.79 4.48
N GLY A 186 15.93 3.01 4.38
CA GLY A 186 14.80 3.23 3.49
C GLY A 186 15.20 3.31 2.02
N VAL A 187 14.80 4.38 1.35
CA VAL A 187 15.06 4.62 -0.08
C VAL A 187 16.51 4.92 -0.41
N GLN A 188 17.35 5.18 0.60
CA GLN A 188 18.77 5.44 0.42
C GLN A 188 19.61 4.16 0.40
N THR A 189 19.05 3.01 0.81
CA THR A 189 19.70 1.71 0.73
C THR A 189 19.87 1.27 -0.74
N GLU A 190 20.79 0.36 -1.02
CA GLU A 190 21.02 -0.14 -2.38
C GLU A 190 19.73 -0.77 -2.96
N ILE A 191 19.04 -1.61 -2.18
CA ILE A 191 17.75 -2.17 -2.60
C ILE A 191 16.66 -1.08 -2.71
N GLY A 192 16.72 -0.03 -1.88
CA GLY A 192 15.81 1.10 -1.94
C GLY A 192 15.95 1.91 -3.22
N LYS A 193 17.17 2.10 -3.72
CA LYS A 193 17.46 2.76 -5.01
C LYS A 193 16.92 1.94 -6.18
N ILE A 194 17.12 0.60 -6.15
CA ILE A 194 16.57 -0.33 -7.13
C ILE A 194 15.03 -0.26 -7.10
N GLY A 195 14.43 -0.33 -5.91
CA GLY A 195 12.99 -0.24 -5.71
C GLY A 195 12.39 1.07 -6.23
N LYS A 196 13.07 2.20 -6.02
CA LYS A 196 12.66 3.50 -6.58
C LYS A 196 12.70 3.52 -8.11
N SER A 197 13.73 2.93 -8.71
CA SER A 197 13.86 2.80 -10.16
C SER A 197 12.78 1.89 -10.75
N LEU A 198 12.45 0.79 -10.06
CA LEU A 198 11.37 -0.12 -10.45
C LEU A 198 9.98 0.48 -10.25
N ALA A 199 9.77 1.30 -9.23
CA ALA A 199 8.49 1.99 -8.99
C ALA A 199 8.19 3.05 -10.07
N ALA A 200 9.18 3.51 -10.80
CA ALA A 200 9.00 4.38 -11.96
C ALA A 200 8.56 3.61 -13.23
N ILE A 201 8.64 2.28 -13.21
CA ILE A 201 8.13 1.41 -14.28
C ILE A 201 6.67 1.14 -13.96
N GLU A 202 5.76 1.60 -14.80
CA GLU A 202 4.33 1.30 -14.68
C GLU A 202 4.13 -0.22 -14.64
N THR A 203 3.54 -0.71 -13.54
CA THR A 203 3.19 -2.12 -13.42
C THR A 203 2.12 -2.43 -14.47
N SER A 204 2.45 -3.29 -15.44
CA SER A 204 1.49 -3.75 -16.43
C SER A 204 0.31 -4.42 -15.74
N LYS A 205 -0.91 -4.00 -16.13
CA LYS A 205 -2.15 -4.61 -15.63
C LYS A 205 -2.16 -6.10 -15.98
N THR A 206 -2.62 -6.92 -15.06
CA THR A 206 -2.79 -8.35 -15.33
C THR A 206 -3.85 -8.57 -16.43
N PRO A 207 -3.79 -9.67 -17.22
CA PRO A 207 -4.80 -9.97 -18.23
C PRO A 207 -6.22 -9.93 -17.67
N LEU A 208 -6.42 -10.41 -16.45
CA LEU A 208 -7.72 -10.39 -15.77
C LEU A 208 -8.17 -8.97 -15.43
N GLN A 209 -7.27 -8.10 -14.96
CA GLN A 209 -7.59 -6.67 -14.73
C GLN A 209 -7.99 -5.96 -16.03
N ILE A 210 -7.33 -6.30 -17.16
CA ILE A 210 -7.69 -5.74 -18.47
C ILE A 210 -9.10 -6.19 -18.86
N GLN A 211 -9.44 -7.47 -18.71
CA GLN A 211 -10.76 -8.01 -19.05
C GLN A 211 -11.86 -7.40 -18.19
N ILE A 212 -11.64 -7.26 -16.88
CA ILE A 212 -12.60 -6.61 -15.97
C ILE A 212 -12.78 -5.14 -16.32
N SER A 213 -11.71 -4.40 -16.58
CA SER A 213 -11.79 -3.00 -17.00
C SER A 213 -12.57 -2.85 -18.31
N ALA A 214 -12.36 -3.74 -19.27
CA ALA A 214 -13.11 -3.77 -20.53
C ALA A 214 -14.60 -4.09 -20.30
N PHE A 215 -14.90 -5.07 -19.44
CA PHE A 215 -16.27 -5.41 -19.07
C PHE A 215 -17.00 -4.23 -18.42
N VAL A 216 -16.36 -3.59 -17.44
CA VAL A 216 -16.93 -2.39 -16.76
C VAL A 216 -17.16 -1.27 -17.77
N LEU A 217 -16.22 -1.04 -18.70
CA LEU A 217 -16.40 -0.03 -19.75
C LEU A 217 -17.61 -0.34 -20.65
N HIS A 218 -17.81 -1.60 -21.06
CA HIS A 218 -18.99 -1.99 -21.83
C HIS A 218 -20.29 -1.77 -21.05
N MET A 219 -20.30 -2.05 -19.72
CA MET A 219 -21.46 -1.78 -18.88
C MET A 219 -21.74 -0.27 -18.74
N VAL A 220 -20.69 0.55 -18.61
CA VAL A 220 -20.83 2.02 -18.61
C VAL A 220 -21.45 2.51 -19.93
N ILE A 221 -20.98 2.02 -21.09
CA ILE A 221 -21.52 2.36 -22.40
C ILE A 221 -23.00 1.93 -22.48
N ALA A 222 -23.33 0.70 -22.06
CA ALA A 222 -24.71 0.22 -22.04
C ALA A 222 -25.61 1.07 -21.11
N GLY A 223 -25.09 1.47 -19.93
CA GLY A 223 -25.79 2.36 -19.00
C GLY A 223 -26.05 3.74 -19.61
N VAL A 224 -25.07 4.32 -20.31
CA VAL A 224 -25.23 5.61 -20.99
C VAL A 224 -26.28 5.50 -22.11
N ILE A 225 -26.28 4.44 -22.89
CA ILE A 225 -27.29 4.20 -23.93
C ILE A 225 -28.68 4.06 -23.30
N ALA A 226 -28.82 3.25 -22.25
CA ALA A 226 -30.08 3.06 -21.53
C ALA A 226 -30.57 4.39 -20.91
N PHE A 227 -29.66 5.19 -20.35
CA PHE A 227 -29.97 6.54 -19.86
C PHE A 227 -30.65 7.40 -20.93
N PHE A 228 -30.03 7.52 -22.11
CA PHE A 228 -30.60 8.36 -23.18
C PHE A 228 -31.93 7.84 -23.72
N ILE A 229 -32.06 6.51 -23.81
CA ILE A 229 -33.34 5.90 -24.22
C ILE A 229 -34.45 6.24 -23.23
N VAL A 230 -34.23 5.99 -21.93
CA VAL A 230 -35.21 6.23 -20.89
C VAL A 230 -35.51 7.72 -20.75
N TRP A 231 -34.49 8.56 -20.80
CA TRP A 231 -34.66 10.01 -20.78
C TRP A 231 -35.50 10.51 -21.96
N GLY A 232 -35.19 10.07 -23.18
CA GLY A 232 -35.91 10.45 -24.39
C GLY A 232 -37.37 10.00 -24.37
N VAL A 233 -37.65 8.74 -23.99
CA VAL A 233 -39.01 8.21 -23.85
C VAL A 233 -39.82 8.99 -22.79
N ASN A 234 -39.24 9.24 -21.63
CA ASN A 234 -39.89 10.00 -20.57
C ASN A 234 -40.13 11.45 -20.98
N TYR A 235 -39.18 12.10 -21.63
CA TYR A 235 -39.36 13.45 -22.15
C TYR A 235 -40.51 13.51 -23.14
N TYR A 236 -40.62 12.55 -24.05
CA TYR A 236 -41.69 12.48 -25.04
C TYR A 236 -43.08 12.27 -24.38
N THR A 237 -43.15 11.49 -23.30
CA THR A 237 -44.42 11.15 -22.63
C THR A 237 -44.83 12.18 -21.60
N THR A 238 -43.93 12.79 -20.86
CA THR A 238 -44.24 13.72 -19.73
C THR A 238 -43.99 15.19 -20.07
N GLY A 239 -43.23 15.49 -21.13
CA GLY A 239 -42.78 16.84 -21.47
C GLY A 239 -41.79 17.46 -20.50
N SER A 240 -41.39 16.75 -19.44
CA SER A 240 -40.47 17.24 -18.41
C SER A 240 -39.06 16.72 -18.62
N ILE A 241 -38.13 17.64 -18.91
CA ILE A 241 -36.68 17.30 -19.07
C ILE A 241 -36.09 16.71 -17.79
N LEU A 242 -36.44 17.32 -16.65
CA LEU A 242 -35.86 16.95 -15.34
C LEU A 242 -36.35 15.59 -14.82
N GLN A 243 -37.64 15.31 -14.95
CA GLN A 243 -38.20 14.01 -14.58
C GLN A 243 -37.62 12.89 -15.46
N GLY A 244 -37.52 13.11 -16.77
CA GLY A 244 -36.88 12.18 -17.68
C GLY A 244 -35.41 11.91 -17.32
N LEU A 245 -34.70 12.97 -16.90
CA LEU A 245 -33.29 12.85 -16.48
C LEU A 245 -33.15 12.00 -15.22
N LEU A 246 -34.02 12.15 -14.22
CA LEU A 246 -34.04 11.32 -13.02
C LEU A 246 -34.29 9.84 -13.34
N HIS A 247 -35.29 9.54 -14.16
CA HIS A 247 -35.58 8.16 -14.57
C HIS A 247 -34.40 7.55 -15.36
N GLY A 248 -33.79 8.35 -16.24
CA GLY A 248 -32.58 7.94 -16.98
C GLY A 248 -31.41 7.64 -16.04
N LEU A 249 -31.15 8.50 -15.05
CA LEU A 249 -30.11 8.28 -14.05
C LEU A 249 -30.33 7.00 -13.23
N THR A 250 -31.60 6.79 -12.78
CA THR A 250 -31.95 5.55 -12.05
C THR A 250 -31.68 4.30 -12.90
N MET A 251 -32.01 4.37 -14.19
CA MET A 251 -31.70 3.25 -15.11
C MET A 251 -30.22 3.05 -15.31
N ALA A 252 -29.44 4.12 -15.47
CA ALA A 252 -27.99 4.03 -15.59
C ALA A 252 -27.35 3.38 -14.35
N MET A 253 -27.79 3.75 -13.15
CA MET A 253 -27.33 3.14 -11.89
C MET A 253 -27.62 1.63 -11.85
N SER A 254 -28.77 1.20 -12.30
CA SER A 254 -29.16 -0.23 -12.30
C SER A 254 -28.31 -1.10 -13.23
N VAL A 255 -27.66 -0.51 -14.23
CA VAL A 255 -26.82 -1.23 -15.21
C VAL A 255 -25.36 -1.32 -14.74
N LEU A 256 -24.92 -0.43 -13.85
CA LEU A 256 -23.52 -0.40 -13.39
C LEU A 256 -23.25 -1.50 -12.36
N PRO A 257 -22.35 -2.47 -12.64
CA PRO A 257 -21.99 -3.55 -11.71
C PRO A 257 -20.91 -3.06 -10.74
N GLU A 258 -21.29 -2.33 -9.70
CA GLU A 258 -20.35 -1.73 -8.72
C GLU A 258 -19.63 -2.77 -7.87
N GLU A 259 -20.28 -3.92 -7.68
CA GLU A 259 -19.76 -4.99 -6.83
C GLU A 259 -18.55 -5.71 -7.43
N ILE A 260 -18.41 -5.71 -8.76
CA ILE A 260 -17.37 -6.50 -9.45
C ILE A 260 -15.95 -6.00 -9.14
N PRO A 261 -15.61 -4.70 -9.23
CA PRO A 261 -14.28 -4.21 -8.87
C PRO A 261 -13.93 -4.47 -7.40
N VAL A 262 -14.90 -4.30 -6.49
CA VAL A 262 -14.72 -4.51 -5.05
C VAL A 262 -14.55 -5.99 -4.73
N ALA A 263 -15.41 -6.86 -5.27
CA ALA A 263 -15.30 -8.30 -5.11
C ALA A 263 -13.94 -8.81 -5.63
N PHE A 264 -13.53 -8.33 -6.81
CA PHE A 264 -12.27 -8.71 -7.43
C PHE A 264 -11.04 -8.33 -6.58
N SER A 265 -10.96 -7.10 -6.10
CA SER A 265 -9.87 -6.66 -5.23
C SER A 265 -9.82 -7.46 -3.93
N THR A 266 -10.99 -7.77 -3.35
CA THR A 266 -11.11 -8.58 -2.14
C THR A 266 -10.67 -10.03 -2.38
N PHE A 267 -11.08 -10.65 -3.50
CA PHE A 267 -10.66 -12.02 -3.84
C PHE A 267 -9.17 -12.11 -4.14
N LEU A 268 -8.59 -11.12 -4.82
CA LEU A 268 -7.14 -11.06 -5.04
C LEU A 268 -6.38 -10.96 -3.73
N ALA A 269 -6.81 -10.08 -2.83
CA ALA A 269 -6.19 -9.92 -1.52
C ALA A 269 -6.26 -11.21 -0.69
N LEU A 270 -7.43 -11.88 -0.65
CA LEU A 270 -7.61 -13.15 0.03
C LEU A 270 -6.80 -14.28 -0.62
N GLY A 271 -6.74 -14.31 -1.96
CA GLY A 271 -5.94 -15.28 -2.72
C GLY A 271 -4.46 -15.13 -2.42
N ALA A 272 -3.94 -13.91 -2.49
CA ALA A 272 -2.55 -13.60 -2.14
C ALA A 272 -2.24 -14.00 -0.68
N PHE A 273 -3.14 -13.69 0.25
CA PHE A 273 -3.00 -14.10 1.65
C PHE A 273 -2.88 -15.63 1.83
N ARG A 274 -3.74 -16.40 1.15
CA ARG A 274 -3.68 -17.87 1.22
C ARG A 274 -2.39 -18.43 0.63
N LEU A 275 -1.87 -17.83 -0.42
CA LEU A 275 -0.61 -18.22 -1.05
C LEU A 275 0.58 -17.91 -0.15
N ILE A 276 0.63 -16.71 0.44
CA ILE A 276 1.68 -16.31 1.40
C ILE A 276 1.70 -17.25 2.61
N LYS A 277 0.53 -17.61 3.15
CA LYS A 277 0.42 -18.58 4.26
C LYS A 277 0.97 -19.97 3.92
N LYS A 278 1.04 -20.31 2.63
CA LYS A 278 1.64 -21.56 2.11
C LYS A 278 3.08 -21.38 1.61
N ASN A 279 3.74 -20.27 1.97
CA ASN A 279 5.10 -19.90 1.50
C ASN A 279 5.23 -19.82 -0.04
N VAL A 280 4.14 -19.51 -0.73
CA VAL A 280 4.12 -19.27 -2.18
C VAL A 280 4.11 -17.76 -2.42
N ILE A 281 5.09 -17.25 -3.16
CA ILE A 281 5.16 -15.84 -3.54
C ILE A 281 4.12 -15.60 -4.64
N ALA A 282 3.09 -14.80 -4.33
CA ALA A 282 2.13 -14.30 -5.32
C ALA A 282 2.64 -12.96 -5.90
N ARG A 283 2.65 -12.85 -7.21
CA ARG A 283 3.01 -11.64 -7.94
C ARG A 283 1.75 -10.91 -8.43
#